data_c126ee28c1927f88db46164b09867373
#
_entry.id   c126ee28c1927f88db46164b09867373
#
_cell.length_a   1.000
_cell.length_b   1.000
_cell.length_c   1.000
_cell.angle_alpha   90.00
_cell.angle_beta   90.00
_cell.angle_gamma   90.00
#
_symmetry.space_group_name_H-M   'P 1'
#
loop_
_entity.id
_entity.type
_entity.pdbx_description
1 polymer ?
#
loop_
_entity_poly.entity_id
_entity_poly.type
_entity_poly.pdbx_seq_one_letter_code
_entity_poly.pdbx_strand_id
1 'polypeptide(L)'
;MKENLVKILTIFLLIFLISCGKNPDKNFEVISIDNGKELIKINAEIADDEQEQMKGLMFREKLNGNEGMLFVFENEGYQTFWMKNTLIPLDMLFIDKNFEIVDIKNAVPCKEEPCALYKSSKPAKYVLEVNGNFTIRNNVK
;
A
#
# COMPACT_ATOMS: atom_id res chain seq x y z
N MET A 1 -34.64 -4.89 50.31
CA MET A 1 -33.63 -3.92 49.85
C MET A 1 -32.29 -4.53 49.45
N LYS A 2 -32.02 -5.80 49.69
CA LYS A 2 -30.75 -6.45 49.27
C LYS A 2 -30.78 -7.14 47.92
N GLU A 3 -31.94 -7.45 47.36
CA GLU A 3 -32.05 -8.15 46.07
C GLU A 3 -31.92 -7.25 44.83
N ASN A 4 -32.17 -5.94 45.00
CA ASN A 4 -32.08 -5.00 43.89
C ASN A 4 -30.64 -4.50 43.61
N LEU A 5 -29.74 -4.66 44.59
CA LEU A 5 -28.35 -4.22 44.43
C LEU A 5 -27.52 -5.19 43.59
N VAL A 6 -27.85 -6.49 43.67
CA VAL A 6 -27.14 -7.53 42.91
C VAL A 6 -27.51 -7.52 41.44
N LYS A 7 -28.75 -7.16 41.10
CA LYS A 7 -29.21 -7.06 39.69
C LYS A 7 -28.64 -5.87 38.94
N ILE A 8 -28.32 -4.79 39.62
CA ILE A 8 -27.69 -3.61 39.00
C ILE A 8 -26.20 -3.86 38.69
N LEU A 9 -25.52 -4.66 39.50
CA LEU A 9 -24.10 -4.96 39.32
C LEU A 9 -23.84 -5.92 38.15
N THR A 10 -24.80 -6.80 37.82
CA THR A 10 -24.68 -7.74 36.68
C THR A 10 -24.94 -7.08 35.34
N ILE A 11 -25.67 -5.97 35.27
CA ILE A 11 -25.91 -5.24 34.04
C ILE A 11 -24.72 -4.37 33.64
N PHE A 12 -23.92 -3.91 34.61
CA PHE A 12 -22.73 -3.07 34.34
C PHE A 12 -21.51 -3.85 33.82
N LEU A 13 -21.49 -5.17 33.98
CA LEU A 13 -20.37 -6.02 33.53
C LEU A 13 -20.51 -6.51 32.09
N LEU A 14 -21.66 -6.29 31.42
CA LEU A 14 -21.90 -6.76 30.06
C LEU A 14 -21.65 -5.72 28.97
N ILE A 15 -21.29 -4.49 29.32
CA ILE A 15 -21.07 -3.40 28.35
C ILE A 15 -19.58 -3.24 27.96
N PHE A 16 -18.67 -4.04 28.51
CA PHE A 16 -17.21 -3.82 28.32
C PHE A 16 -16.55 -4.80 27.33
N LEU A 17 -17.30 -5.56 26.53
CA LEU A 17 -16.70 -6.52 25.58
C LEU A 17 -17.12 -6.34 24.12
N ILE A 18 -17.50 -5.14 23.71
CA ILE A 18 -17.62 -4.85 22.27
C ILE A 18 -16.72 -3.64 21.96
N SER A 19 -15.44 -3.76 22.27
CA SER A 19 -14.40 -3.08 21.51
C SER A 19 -13.94 -4.05 20.44
N CYS A 20 -14.81 -4.29 19.50
CA CYS A 20 -14.42 -4.85 18.21
C CYS A 20 -13.52 -3.79 17.58
N GLY A 21 -12.20 -4.05 17.59
CA GLY A 21 -11.25 -3.24 16.86
C GLY A 21 -11.73 -3.18 15.42
N LYS A 22 -12.29 -2.05 15.01
CA LYS A 22 -12.38 -1.72 13.59
C LYS A 22 -10.94 -1.73 13.11
N ASN A 23 -10.58 -2.72 12.31
CA ASN A 23 -9.53 -2.50 11.33
C ASN A 23 -9.96 -1.23 10.60
N PRO A 24 -9.14 -0.18 10.53
CA PRO A 24 -9.43 0.93 9.65
C PRO A 24 -9.66 0.30 8.28
N ASP A 25 -10.84 0.53 7.70
CA ASP A 25 -11.19 0.01 6.39
C ASP A 25 -10.08 0.46 5.44
N LYS A 26 -9.21 -0.49 5.02
CA LYS A 26 -8.19 -0.20 4.02
C LYS A 26 -8.95 0.20 2.77
N ASN A 27 -8.74 1.40 2.32
CA ASN A 27 -9.30 1.86 1.06
C ASN A 27 -8.60 1.11 -0.07
N PHE A 28 -9.38 0.37 -0.86
CA PHE A 28 -8.91 -0.27 -2.07
C PHE A 28 -9.53 0.42 -3.27
N GLU A 29 -8.71 0.65 -4.28
CA GLU A 29 -9.13 1.20 -5.56
C GLU A 29 -8.68 0.29 -6.70
N VAL A 30 -9.48 0.22 -7.76
CA VAL A 30 -9.12 -0.52 -8.95
C VAL A 30 -8.38 0.41 -9.91
N ILE A 31 -7.08 0.22 -10.00
CA ILE A 31 -6.21 0.95 -10.91
C ILE A 31 -6.14 0.20 -12.24
N SER A 32 -6.38 0.89 -13.34
CA SER A 32 -6.28 0.33 -14.69
C SER A 32 -5.01 0.84 -15.37
N ILE A 33 -4.15 -0.08 -15.77
CA ILE A 33 -2.92 0.20 -16.53
C ILE A 33 -3.17 -0.19 -17.98
N ASP A 34 -3.05 0.76 -18.90
CA ASP A 34 -3.08 0.51 -20.33
C ASP A 34 -1.66 0.16 -20.82
N ASN A 35 -1.47 -1.05 -21.31
CA ASN A 35 -0.18 -1.48 -21.89
C ASN A 35 -0.12 -1.37 -23.43
N GLY A 36 -1.12 -0.69 -24.01
CA GLY A 36 -1.27 -0.53 -25.46
C GLY A 36 -1.92 -1.73 -26.16
N LYS A 37 -2.29 -2.78 -25.43
CA LYS A 37 -3.01 -3.97 -25.91
C LYS A 37 -4.28 -4.24 -25.13
N GLU A 38 -4.23 -4.07 -23.83
CA GLU A 38 -5.32 -4.35 -22.91
C GLU A 38 -5.21 -3.48 -21.66
N LEU A 39 -6.31 -3.38 -20.92
CA LEU A 39 -6.37 -2.73 -19.59
C LEU A 39 -6.15 -3.79 -18.50
N ILE A 40 -5.04 -3.66 -17.79
CA ILE A 40 -4.68 -4.53 -16.68
C ILE A 40 -5.22 -3.90 -15.40
N LYS A 41 -6.04 -4.64 -14.67
CA LYS A 41 -6.66 -4.16 -13.43
C LYS A 41 -5.85 -4.61 -12.21
N ILE A 42 -5.49 -3.65 -11.37
CA ILE A 42 -4.81 -3.86 -10.09
C ILE A 42 -5.74 -3.38 -8.97
N ASN A 43 -6.01 -4.25 -8.01
CA ASN A 43 -6.68 -3.90 -6.78
C ASN A 43 -5.64 -3.34 -5.81
N ALA A 44 -5.52 -2.02 -5.73
CA ALA A 44 -4.48 -1.34 -4.98
C ALA A 44 -5.01 -0.83 -3.63
N GLU A 45 -4.28 -1.11 -2.56
CA GLU A 45 -4.44 -0.38 -1.29
C GLU A 45 -3.99 1.06 -1.50
N ILE A 46 -4.71 2.01 -0.93
CA ILE A 46 -4.34 3.42 -1.01
C ILE A 46 -3.49 3.79 0.21
N ALA A 47 -2.37 4.45 -0.05
CA ALA A 47 -1.51 5.07 0.96
C ALA A 47 -1.46 6.57 0.69
N ASP A 48 -2.33 7.33 1.34
CA ASP A 48 -2.48 8.78 1.15
C ASP A 48 -2.13 9.59 2.40
N ASP A 49 -1.80 8.93 3.50
CA ASP A 49 -1.27 9.56 4.70
C ASP A 49 0.21 9.17 4.96
N GLU A 50 0.87 9.95 5.82
CA GLU A 50 2.30 9.77 6.12
C GLU A 50 2.60 8.40 6.76
N GLN A 51 1.71 7.88 7.61
CA GLN A 51 1.93 6.61 8.31
C GLN A 51 1.82 5.43 7.35
N GLU A 52 0.82 5.46 6.46
CA GLU A 52 0.63 4.46 5.43
C GLU A 52 1.78 4.48 4.42
N GLN A 53 2.20 5.68 3.99
CA GLN A 53 3.33 5.85 3.08
C GLN A 53 4.64 5.37 3.70
N MET A 54 4.89 5.66 4.99
CA MET A 54 6.08 5.16 5.69
C MET A 54 6.08 3.64 5.84
N LYS A 55 4.93 3.03 6.08
CA LYS A 55 4.79 1.59 6.25
C LYS A 55 4.85 0.86 4.90
N GLY A 56 4.14 1.35 3.90
CA GLY A 56 4.05 0.69 2.60
C GLY A 56 3.74 -0.80 2.69
N LEU A 57 4.45 -1.59 1.89
CA LEU A 57 4.34 -3.06 1.85
C LEU A 57 5.31 -3.79 2.80
N MET A 58 5.86 -3.09 3.81
CA MET A 58 6.75 -3.71 4.80
C MET A 58 6.10 -4.92 5.46
N PHE A 59 6.92 -5.93 5.74
CA PHE A 59 6.57 -7.18 6.44
C PHE A 59 5.56 -8.07 5.72
N ARG A 60 5.22 -7.77 4.46
CA ARG A 60 4.37 -8.66 3.66
C ARG A 60 5.19 -9.79 3.07
N GLU A 61 4.72 -11.00 3.30
CA GLU A 61 5.36 -12.21 2.77
C GLU A 61 4.93 -12.50 1.33
N LYS A 62 3.77 -11.98 0.92
CA LYS A 62 3.21 -12.17 -0.43
C LYS A 62 2.29 -11.03 -0.82
N LEU A 63 2.16 -10.84 -2.13
CA LEU A 63 1.20 -9.97 -2.79
C LEU A 63 0.58 -10.78 -3.94
N ASN A 64 -0.75 -10.82 -4.07
CA ASN A 64 -1.39 -11.55 -5.17
C ASN A 64 -1.08 -10.87 -6.51
N GLY A 65 -1.24 -11.61 -7.62
CA GLY A 65 -0.78 -11.15 -8.94
C GLY A 65 -1.45 -9.87 -9.45
N ASN A 66 -2.65 -9.58 -8.97
CA ASN A 66 -3.45 -8.40 -9.31
C ASN A 66 -3.62 -7.42 -8.14
N GLU A 67 -2.78 -7.52 -7.13
CA GLU A 67 -2.76 -6.60 -5.99
C GLU A 67 -1.57 -5.65 -6.07
N GLY A 68 -1.71 -4.51 -5.40
CA GLY A 68 -0.68 -3.49 -5.29
C GLY A 68 -0.95 -2.50 -4.17
N MET A 69 -0.11 -1.47 -4.09
CA MET A 69 -0.32 -0.32 -3.23
C MET A 69 -0.06 0.94 -4.05
N LEU A 70 -1.02 1.87 -4.00
CA LEU A 70 -0.92 3.17 -4.65
C LEU A 70 -0.62 4.24 -3.60
N PHE A 71 0.56 4.80 -3.68
CA PHE A 71 0.97 5.97 -2.90
C PHE A 71 0.48 7.23 -3.60
N VAL A 72 -0.24 8.08 -2.88
CA VAL A 72 -0.80 9.33 -3.37
C VAL A 72 -0.14 10.48 -2.64
N PHE A 73 0.68 11.27 -3.34
CA PHE A 73 1.37 12.42 -2.76
C PHE A 73 0.56 13.69 -2.96
N GLU A 74 0.60 14.59 -1.99
CA GLU A 74 -0.08 15.90 -2.08
C GLU A 74 0.43 16.70 -3.28
N ASN A 75 1.75 16.73 -3.47
CA ASN A 75 2.41 17.45 -4.54
C ASN A 75 3.23 16.52 -5.44
N GLU A 76 3.28 16.84 -6.73
CA GLU A 76 4.17 16.17 -7.67
C GLU A 76 5.64 16.51 -7.34
N GLY A 77 6.50 15.51 -7.31
CA GLY A 77 7.91 15.69 -6.96
C GLY A 77 8.76 14.47 -7.28
N TYR A 78 10.07 14.57 -7.06
CA TYR A 78 10.98 13.45 -7.18
C TYR A 78 10.82 12.53 -5.97
N GLN A 79 10.12 11.43 -6.16
CA GLN A 79 9.85 10.46 -5.09
C GLN A 79 11.04 9.52 -4.90
N THR A 80 11.28 9.15 -3.65
CA THR A 80 12.37 8.24 -3.29
C THR A 80 11.86 7.16 -2.37
N PHE A 81 12.09 5.90 -2.73
CA PHE A 81 11.68 4.71 -2.00
C PHE A 81 12.89 3.88 -1.57
N TRP A 82 12.67 3.01 -0.64
CA TRP A 82 13.61 2.00 -0.20
C TRP A 82 12.89 0.67 0.03
N MET A 83 13.66 -0.40 0.15
CA MET A 83 13.12 -1.75 0.38
C MET A 83 13.38 -2.26 1.81
N LYS A 84 13.56 -1.32 2.78
CA LYS A 84 13.74 -1.70 4.18
C LYS A 84 12.50 -2.44 4.68
N ASN A 85 12.71 -3.57 5.35
CA ASN A 85 11.65 -4.45 5.86
C ASN A 85 10.66 -4.96 4.80
N THR A 86 10.92 -4.76 3.51
CA THR A 86 10.09 -5.29 2.43
C THR A 86 10.66 -6.64 2.00
N LEU A 87 9.85 -7.70 2.15
CA LEU A 87 10.32 -9.10 2.03
C LEU A 87 10.22 -9.64 0.60
N ILE A 88 9.43 -8.99 -0.24
CA ILE A 88 9.15 -9.41 -1.62
C ILE A 88 9.72 -8.40 -2.61
N PRO A 89 10.18 -8.84 -3.80
CA PRO A 89 10.57 -7.93 -4.87
C PRO A 89 9.35 -7.19 -5.42
N LEU A 90 9.54 -5.92 -5.79
CA LEU A 90 8.48 -5.04 -6.28
C LEU A 90 8.90 -4.35 -7.58
N ASP A 91 7.94 -4.09 -8.44
CA ASP A 91 8.05 -3.10 -9.49
C ASP A 91 7.37 -1.82 -9.01
N MET A 92 8.08 -0.70 -9.05
CA MET A 92 7.60 0.63 -8.67
C MET A 92 7.34 1.43 -9.93
N LEU A 93 6.07 1.74 -10.23
CA LEU A 93 5.66 2.55 -11.36
C LEU A 93 5.45 3.99 -10.86
N PHE A 94 6.32 4.89 -11.26
CA PHE A 94 6.21 6.32 -10.95
C PHE A 94 5.31 6.97 -11.98
N ILE A 95 4.27 7.66 -11.52
CA ILE A 95 3.18 8.16 -12.35
C ILE A 95 3.03 9.66 -12.08
N ASP A 96 2.97 10.48 -13.12
CA ASP A 96 2.80 11.92 -13.01
C ASP A 96 1.34 12.33 -12.73
N LYS A 97 1.10 13.63 -12.60
CA LYS A 97 -0.25 14.18 -12.40
C LYS A 97 -1.22 13.99 -13.56
N ASN A 98 -0.71 13.66 -14.75
CA ASN A 98 -1.51 13.39 -15.94
C ASN A 98 -1.82 11.89 -16.09
N PHE A 99 -1.44 11.08 -15.08
CA PHE A 99 -1.56 9.63 -15.06
C PHE A 99 -0.68 8.90 -16.10
N GLU A 100 0.43 9.52 -16.49
CA GLU A 100 1.43 8.88 -17.35
C GLU A 100 2.53 8.21 -16.51
N ILE A 101 2.92 6.98 -16.87
CA ILE A 101 4.08 6.32 -16.26
C ILE A 101 5.33 7.04 -16.76
N VAL A 102 6.07 7.66 -15.83
CA VAL A 102 7.26 8.46 -16.15
C VAL A 102 8.57 7.77 -15.82
N ASP A 103 8.52 6.75 -14.98
CA ASP A 103 9.68 5.90 -14.63
C ASP A 103 9.22 4.57 -14.05
N ILE A 104 10.04 3.53 -14.18
CA ILE A 104 9.83 2.21 -13.58
C ILE A 104 11.11 1.77 -12.90
N LYS A 105 11.02 1.31 -11.65
CA LYS A 105 12.14 0.69 -10.93
C LYS A 105 11.78 -0.73 -10.53
N ASN A 106 12.69 -1.65 -10.81
CA ASN A 106 12.59 -3.03 -10.32
C ASN A 106 13.39 -3.10 -9.01
N ALA A 107 12.68 -3.22 -7.91
CA ALA A 107 13.23 -3.14 -6.58
C ALA A 107 13.35 -4.53 -5.93
N VAL A 108 14.46 -4.78 -5.28
CA VAL A 108 14.73 -6.03 -4.58
C VAL A 108 14.78 -5.82 -3.06
N PRO A 109 14.39 -6.81 -2.24
CA PRO A 109 14.48 -6.72 -0.79
C PRO A 109 15.86 -6.27 -0.32
N CYS A 110 15.89 -5.39 0.68
CA CYS A 110 17.13 -4.94 1.31
C CYS A 110 17.65 -6.03 2.25
N LYS A 111 18.81 -6.61 1.91
CA LYS A 111 19.44 -7.67 2.72
C LYS A 111 20.41 -7.11 3.75
N GLU A 112 21.06 -5.99 3.43
CA GLU A 112 22.09 -5.36 4.25
C GLU A 112 21.94 -3.83 4.18
N GLU A 113 22.15 -3.15 5.30
CA GLU A 113 22.13 -1.68 5.34
C GLU A 113 23.51 -1.10 4.94
N PRO A 114 23.55 0.05 4.28
CA PRO A 114 22.42 0.89 3.92
C PRO A 114 21.60 0.33 2.73
N CYS A 115 20.27 0.37 2.84
CA CYS A 115 19.40 -0.05 1.75
C CYS A 115 19.58 0.86 0.52
N ALA A 116 19.49 0.26 -0.67
CA ALA A 116 19.45 1.02 -1.92
C ALA A 116 18.22 1.95 -1.96
N LEU A 117 18.40 3.11 -2.56
CA LEU A 117 17.35 4.09 -2.79
C LEU A 117 16.88 4.03 -4.25
N TYR A 118 15.59 3.95 -4.44
CA TYR A 118 14.92 3.95 -5.73
C TYR A 118 14.27 5.32 -5.96
N LYS A 119 14.98 6.20 -6.66
CA LYS A 119 14.53 7.56 -6.94
C LYS A 119 13.94 7.65 -8.33
N SER A 120 12.79 8.32 -8.47
CA SER A 120 12.20 8.61 -9.78
C SER A 120 13.12 9.51 -10.61
N SER A 121 13.19 9.25 -11.92
CA SER A 121 13.96 10.06 -12.87
C SER A 121 13.23 11.34 -13.28
N LYS A 122 11.91 11.41 -13.03
CA LYS A 122 11.05 12.56 -13.28
C LYS A 122 10.12 12.79 -12.10
N PRO A 123 9.51 13.98 -11.95
CA PRO A 123 8.49 14.21 -10.96
C PRO A 123 7.33 13.25 -11.10
N ALA A 124 6.85 12.72 -9.98
CA ALA A 124 5.71 11.83 -9.89
C ALA A 124 4.75 12.28 -8.79
N LYS A 125 3.46 12.16 -9.06
CA LYS A 125 2.39 12.43 -8.08
C LYS A 125 1.92 11.14 -7.41
N TYR A 126 2.07 10.01 -8.11
CA TYR A 126 1.66 8.69 -7.63
C TYR A 126 2.79 7.69 -7.82
N VAL A 127 2.83 6.69 -6.94
CA VAL A 127 3.70 5.53 -7.15
C VAL A 127 2.85 4.28 -6.92
N LEU A 128 2.79 3.40 -7.92
CA LEU A 128 2.13 2.12 -7.81
C LEU A 128 3.17 1.03 -7.61
N GLU A 129 3.13 0.39 -6.45
CA GLU A 129 3.93 -0.80 -6.16
C GLU A 129 3.13 -2.06 -6.49
N VAL A 130 3.71 -2.94 -7.26
CA VAL A 130 3.16 -4.25 -7.66
C VAL A 130 4.22 -5.32 -7.51
N ASN A 131 3.83 -6.60 -7.66
CA ASN A 131 4.80 -7.71 -7.63
C ASN A 131 5.97 -7.50 -8.57
N GLY A 132 7.17 -7.91 -8.16
CA GLY A 132 8.34 -7.92 -9.03
C GLY A 132 8.13 -8.69 -10.32
N ASN A 133 8.68 -8.19 -11.40
CA ASN A 133 8.50 -8.64 -12.78
C ASN A 133 7.06 -8.49 -13.32
N PHE A 134 6.18 -7.75 -12.67
CA PHE A 134 4.85 -7.44 -13.18
C PHE A 134 4.94 -6.69 -14.50
N THR A 135 5.77 -5.67 -14.57
CA THR A 135 5.93 -4.82 -15.77
C THR A 135 6.43 -5.62 -16.97
N ILE A 136 7.38 -6.53 -16.75
CA ILE A 136 7.91 -7.42 -17.79
C ILE A 136 6.83 -8.39 -18.28
N ARG A 137 6.14 -9.06 -17.36
CA ARG A 137 5.10 -10.05 -17.72
C ARG A 137 3.92 -9.44 -18.47
N ASN A 138 3.59 -8.20 -18.15
CA ASN A 138 2.45 -7.50 -18.73
C ASN A 138 2.83 -6.48 -19.82
N ASN A 139 4.10 -6.44 -20.23
CA ASN A 139 4.62 -5.52 -21.26
C ASN A 139 4.27 -4.04 -20.97
N VAL A 140 4.34 -3.65 -19.69
CA VAL A 140 4.19 -2.24 -19.26
C VAL A 140 5.54 -1.55 -19.42
N LYS A 141 5.52 -0.35 -20.01
CA LYS A 141 6.71 0.43 -20.34
C LYS A 141 6.58 1.87 -19.89
#